data_a8d84a66df240eb56241d055bf74074c
#
_entry.id   a8d84a66df240eb56241d055bf74074c
#
_cell.length_a   1.000
_cell.length_b   1.000
_cell.length_c   1.000
_cell.angle_alpha   90.00
_cell.angle_beta   90.00
_cell.angle_gamma   90.00
#
_symmetry.space_group_name_H-M   'P 1'
#
loop_
_entity.id
_entity.type
_entity.pdbx_description
1 polymer ?
#
loop_
_entity_poly.entity_id
_entity_poly.type
_entity_poly.pdbx_seq_one_letter_code
_entity_poly.pdbx_strand_id
1 'polypeptide(L)'
;VRFAFIEQHAATYPVRPMCRVLEVSPSGYYAWRTRPEGPRSAENRFLLDEIRRLQARHGGRYGSPRMHAALRVGDHRCSRSRVERLVRSHCIRALAGRRFRPCSTDSRHHLAVAPNLLAQRFEAPALNRGWLVILTYIPAGEGWRYLAAVLDLATCKVVGWAMRDHMRVELTLSALIVAVQRQRPGAGLLQHSDRGSQYAAEAYVAQLTAIGAAASMSRKGCCHDNAPMESFFHTLKVELVHQQRWATRGEARCDLFAYI
;
A
#
# COMPACT_ATOMS: atom_id res chain seq x y z
N VAL A 1 15.64 22.24 -26.05
CA VAL A 1 17.02 21.99 -25.61
C VAL A 1 17.96 23.09 -26.15
N ARG A 2 18.08 23.28 -27.47
CA ARG A 2 19.04 24.25 -28.06
C ARG A 2 18.85 25.70 -27.58
N PHE A 3 17.62 26.23 -27.57
CA PHE A 3 17.34 27.59 -27.08
C PHE A 3 17.58 27.74 -25.57
N ALA A 4 17.26 26.72 -24.76
CA ALA A 4 17.53 26.75 -23.31
C ALA A 4 19.04 26.78 -23.03
N PHE A 5 19.85 26.08 -23.82
CA PHE A 5 21.30 26.14 -23.73
C PHE A 5 21.83 27.55 -24.05
N ILE A 6 21.34 28.19 -25.14
CA ILE A 6 21.73 29.54 -25.50
C ILE A 6 21.38 30.53 -24.37
N GLU A 7 20.19 30.42 -23.77
CA GLU A 7 19.77 31.29 -22.65
C GLU A 7 20.68 31.11 -21.43
N GLN A 8 21.03 29.89 -21.09
CA GLN A 8 21.91 29.57 -19.95
C GLN A 8 23.31 30.17 -20.12
N HIS A 9 23.81 30.30 -21.36
CA HIS A 9 25.15 30.79 -21.66
C HIS A 9 25.19 32.20 -22.26
N ALA A 10 24.04 32.89 -22.39
CA ALA A 10 23.92 34.19 -22.99
C ALA A 10 24.66 35.33 -22.24
N ALA A 11 24.95 35.13 -20.95
CA ALA A 11 25.77 36.01 -20.14
C ALA A 11 27.28 35.92 -20.48
N THR A 12 27.72 34.77 -20.96
CA THR A 12 29.15 34.47 -21.20
C THR A 12 29.53 34.58 -22.68
N TYR A 13 28.62 34.21 -23.58
CA TYR A 13 28.88 34.16 -25.01
C TYR A 13 27.81 34.92 -25.82
N PRO A 14 28.22 35.56 -26.94
CA PRO A 14 27.25 36.26 -27.81
C PRO A 14 26.23 35.28 -28.43
N VAL A 15 24.95 35.69 -28.42
CA VAL A 15 23.84 34.83 -28.89
C VAL A 15 23.96 34.41 -30.36
N ARG A 16 24.37 35.34 -31.25
CA ARG A 16 24.46 35.06 -32.70
C ARG A 16 25.45 33.95 -33.06
N PRO A 17 26.73 33.93 -32.56
CA PRO A 17 27.63 32.81 -32.74
C PRO A 17 27.08 31.48 -32.22
N MET A 18 26.48 31.48 -31.03
CA MET A 18 25.86 30.26 -30.46
C MET A 18 24.72 29.72 -31.35
N CYS A 19 23.88 30.65 -31.87
CA CYS A 19 22.83 30.26 -32.82
C CYS A 19 23.39 29.61 -34.09
N ARG A 20 24.50 30.15 -34.60
CA ARG A 20 25.19 29.59 -35.81
C ARG A 20 25.73 28.17 -35.54
N VAL A 21 26.41 27.98 -34.42
CA VAL A 21 26.99 26.67 -34.04
C VAL A 21 25.91 25.63 -33.76
N LEU A 22 24.79 26.05 -33.15
CA LEU A 22 23.68 25.16 -32.83
C LEU A 22 22.63 25.04 -33.94
N GLU A 23 22.91 25.63 -35.12
CA GLU A 23 22.03 25.58 -36.30
C GLU A 23 20.57 25.99 -35.98
N VAL A 24 20.41 27.12 -35.30
CA VAL A 24 19.09 27.74 -34.99
C VAL A 24 19.07 29.19 -35.40
N SER A 25 17.90 29.72 -35.74
CA SER A 25 17.79 31.15 -36.12
C SER A 25 17.82 32.04 -34.89
N PRO A 26 18.56 33.18 -34.92
CA PRO A 26 18.49 34.15 -33.84
C PRO A 26 17.09 34.71 -33.60
N SER A 27 16.31 34.96 -34.65
CA SER A 27 14.90 35.37 -34.54
C SER A 27 14.04 34.32 -33.82
N GLY A 28 14.26 33.04 -34.12
CA GLY A 28 13.59 31.95 -33.44
C GLY A 28 13.93 31.86 -31.94
N TYR A 29 15.19 32.17 -31.57
CA TYR A 29 15.59 32.24 -30.17
C TYR A 29 14.89 33.41 -29.44
N TYR A 30 14.89 34.63 -30.00
CA TYR A 30 14.23 35.77 -29.38
C TYR A 30 12.71 35.57 -29.29
N ALA A 31 12.08 35.04 -30.34
CA ALA A 31 10.67 34.67 -30.31
C ALA A 31 10.35 33.62 -29.24
N TRP A 32 11.23 32.63 -29.06
CA TRP A 32 11.10 31.63 -27.98
C TRP A 32 11.25 32.25 -26.58
N ARG A 33 12.23 33.18 -26.43
CA ARG A 33 12.52 33.88 -25.17
C ARG A 33 11.36 34.78 -24.71
N THR A 34 10.73 35.48 -25.65
CA THR A 34 9.62 36.41 -25.38
C THR A 34 8.24 35.73 -25.39
N ARG A 35 8.18 34.45 -25.79
CA ARG A 35 6.91 33.75 -25.87
C ARG A 35 6.28 33.58 -24.49
N PRO A 36 5.07 34.09 -24.26
CA PRO A 36 4.37 33.87 -22.99
C PRO A 36 4.13 32.40 -22.78
N GLU A 37 4.12 31.96 -21.51
CA GLU A 37 3.82 30.60 -21.17
C GLU A 37 2.43 30.22 -21.66
N GLY A 38 2.34 29.13 -22.44
CA GLY A 38 1.06 28.69 -22.97
C GLY A 38 0.13 28.19 -21.85
N PRO A 39 -1.21 28.34 -22.01
CA PRO A 39 -2.18 27.94 -20.97
C PRO A 39 -1.98 26.52 -20.43
N ARG A 40 -1.65 25.58 -21.33
CA ARG A 40 -1.38 24.17 -20.96
C ARG A 40 -0.12 24.01 -20.11
N SER A 41 0.89 24.86 -20.29
CA SER A 41 2.12 24.85 -19.48
C SER A 41 1.83 25.38 -18.08
N ALA A 42 1.10 26.47 -17.97
CA ALA A 42 0.66 27.05 -16.70
C ALA A 42 -0.20 26.05 -15.90
N GLU A 43 -1.16 25.38 -16.57
CA GLU A 43 -1.93 24.29 -15.94
C GLU A 43 -1.06 23.12 -15.48
N ASN A 44 -0.06 22.72 -16.28
CA ASN A 44 0.86 21.65 -15.88
C ASN A 44 1.69 22.03 -14.67
N ARG A 45 2.13 23.29 -14.58
CA ARG A 45 2.87 23.79 -13.41
C ARG A 45 2.00 23.74 -12.17
N PHE A 46 0.77 24.29 -12.24
CA PHE A 46 -0.19 24.21 -11.15
C PHE A 46 -0.47 22.77 -10.73
N LEU A 47 -0.73 21.86 -11.68
CA LEU A 47 -0.98 20.46 -11.39
C LEU A 47 0.24 19.76 -10.78
N LEU A 48 1.44 20.13 -11.17
CA LEU A 48 2.68 19.64 -10.59
C LEU A 48 2.85 20.06 -9.13
N ASP A 49 2.49 21.29 -8.80
CA ASP A 49 2.57 21.79 -7.43
C ASP A 49 1.55 21.08 -6.54
N GLU A 50 0.36 20.79 -7.02
CA GLU A 50 -0.61 19.96 -6.32
C GLU A 50 -0.13 18.51 -6.15
N ILE A 51 0.49 17.91 -7.17
CA ILE A 51 1.13 16.59 -7.09
C ILE A 51 2.20 16.58 -6.00
N ARG A 52 3.04 17.61 -5.91
CA ARG A 52 4.07 17.72 -4.87
C ARG A 52 3.48 17.85 -3.47
N ARG A 53 2.41 18.66 -3.30
CA ARG A 53 1.70 18.81 -2.03
C ARG A 53 1.09 17.48 -1.58
N LEU A 54 0.41 16.78 -2.47
CA LEU A 54 -0.14 15.45 -2.20
C LEU A 54 0.96 14.43 -1.88
N GLN A 55 2.08 14.47 -2.60
CA GLN A 55 3.23 13.60 -2.33
C GLN A 55 3.78 13.82 -0.91
N ALA A 56 3.96 15.08 -0.51
CA ALA A 56 4.41 15.43 0.83
C ALA A 56 3.39 15.04 1.90
N ARG A 57 2.11 15.36 1.68
CA ARG A 57 1.01 15.03 2.61
C ARG A 57 0.89 13.53 2.88
N HIS A 58 1.14 12.71 1.86
CA HIS A 58 1.03 11.25 1.96
C HIS A 58 2.41 10.56 2.11
N GLY A 59 3.45 11.30 2.51
CA GLY A 59 4.77 10.75 2.82
C GLY A 59 5.40 9.92 1.70
N GLY A 60 5.19 10.33 0.44
CA GLY A 60 5.77 9.62 -0.71
C GLY A 60 5.07 8.29 -1.09
N ARG A 61 3.95 7.95 -0.48
CA ARG A 61 3.29 6.63 -0.65
C ARG A 61 2.47 6.50 -1.94
N TYR A 62 2.11 7.62 -2.59
CA TYR A 62 1.20 7.61 -3.73
C TYR A 62 1.94 7.48 -5.06
N GLY A 63 1.66 6.40 -5.80
CA GLY A 63 1.99 6.28 -7.22
C GLY A 63 0.96 7.00 -8.10
N SER A 64 1.21 7.07 -9.42
CA SER A 64 0.35 7.80 -10.35
C SER A 64 -1.14 7.43 -10.30
N PRO A 65 -1.58 6.18 -10.07
CA PRO A 65 -3.01 5.87 -9.96
C PRO A 65 -3.67 6.51 -8.73
N ARG A 66 -3.05 6.37 -7.53
CA ARG A 66 -3.56 6.96 -6.29
C ARG A 66 -3.47 8.50 -6.34
N MET A 67 -2.41 9.05 -6.95
CA MET A 67 -2.24 10.48 -7.17
C MET A 67 -3.36 11.06 -8.04
N HIS A 68 -3.67 10.39 -9.17
CA HIS A 68 -4.78 10.79 -10.03
C HIS A 68 -6.14 10.76 -9.30
N ALA A 69 -6.39 9.71 -8.51
CA ALA A 69 -7.62 9.61 -7.71
C ALA A 69 -7.72 10.77 -6.67
N ALA A 70 -6.63 11.08 -5.97
CA ALA A 70 -6.58 12.17 -4.99
C ALA A 70 -6.79 13.55 -5.64
N LEU A 71 -6.21 13.79 -6.82
CA LEU A 71 -6.42 15.01 -7.59
C LEU A 71 -7.90 15.16 -8.00
N ARG A 72 -8.55 14.08 -8.41
CA ARG A 72 -9.98 14.12 -8.74
C ARG A 72 -10.88 14.43 -7.54
N VAL A 73 -10.54 13.92 -6.36
CA VAL A 73 -11.24 14.27 -5.11
C VAL A 73 -11.09 15.75 -4.78
N GLY A 74 -9.93 16.35 -5.14
CA GLY A 74 -9.67 17.79 -5.03
C GLY A 74 -10.23 18.63 -6.21
N ASP A 75 -11.15 18.11 -7.01
CA ASP A 75 -11.79 18.76 -8.17
C ASP A 75 -10.84 19.12 -9.32
N HIS A 76 -9.61 18.54 -9.36
CA HIS A 76 -8.70 18.76 -10.46
C HIS A 76 -9.02 17.87 -11.65
N ARG A 77 -9.56 18.43 -12.74
CA ARG A 77 -9.84 17.71 -13.97
C ARG A 77 -8.57 17.44 -14.78
N CYS A 78 -8.04 16.23 -14.67
CA CYS A 78 -6.87 15.80 -15.42
C CYS A 78 -6.99 14.33 -15.82
N SER A 79 -6.33 13.95 -16.92
CA SER A 79 -6.26 12.54 -17.31
C SER A 79 -5.14 11.81 -16.55
N ARG A 80 -5.30 10.51 -16.33
CA ARG A 80 -4.29 9.66 -15.70
C ARG A 80 -2.95 9.74 -16.44
N SER A 81 -2.97 9.68 -17.78
CA SER A 81 -1.77 9.77 -18.62
C SER A 81 -1.03 11.10 -18.45
N ARG A 82 -1.77 12.22 -18.21
CA ARG A 82 -1.16 13.53 -17.91
C ARG A 82 -0.43 13.50 -16.58
N VAL A 83 -1.04 12.91 -15.55
CA VAL A 83 -0.41 12.74 -14.22
C VAL A 83 0.83 11.85 -14.32
N GLU A 84 0.74 10.70 -15.01
CA GLU A 84 1.87 9.78 -15.21
C GLU A 84 3.05 10.47 -15.89
N ARG A 85 2.78 11.28 -16.92
CA ARG A 85 3.84 12.04 -17.61
C ARG A 85 4.49 13.08 -16.69
N LEU A 86 3.72 13.86 -15.93
CA LEU A 86 4.25 14.84 -15.00
C LEU A 86 5.08 14.19 -13.88
N VAL A 87 4.58 13.13 -13.28
CA VAL A 87 5.28 12.37 -12.24
C VAL A 87 6.61 11.82 -12.78
N ARG A 88 6.60 11.26 -14.00
CA ARG A 88 7.81 10.71 -14.65
C ARG A 88 8.81 11.79 -15.03
N SER A 89 8.37 12.88 -15.67
CA SER A 89 9.25 13.96 -16.11
C SER A 89 9.93 14.74 -14.98
N HIS A 90 9.33 14.73 -13.79
CA HIS A 90 9.89 15.39 -12.60
C HIS A 90 10.46 14.40 -11.57
N CYS A 91 10.71 13.15 -11.99
CA CYS A 91 11.34 12.11 -11.15
C CYS A 91 10.64 11.87 -9.80
N ILE A 92 9.33 12.13 -9.72
CA ILE A 92 8.54 11.87 -8.52
C ILE A 92 8.28 10.37 -8.46
N ARG A 93 8.79 9.71 -7.41
CA ARG A 93 8.66 8.26 -7.23
C ARG A 93 7.87 7.95 -5.97
N ALA A 94 7.01 6.94 -6.07
CA ALA A 94 6.39 6.36 -4.88
C ALA A 94 7.40 5.46 -4.15
N LEU A 95 7.20 5.30 -2.85
CA LEU A 95 7.94 4.32 -2.07
C LEU A 95 7.75 2.92 -2.66
N ALA A 96 8.84 2.24 -2.94
CA ALA A 96 8.86 0.87 -3.45
C ALA A 96 9.43 -0.08 -2.39
N GLY A 97 8.77 -1.23 -2.20
CA GLY A 97 9.25 -2.27 -1.29
C GLY A 97 10.51 -2.97 -1.83
N ARG A 98 11.40 -3.33 -0.90
CA ARG A 98 12.48 -4.26 -1.22
C ARG A 98 11.90 -5.67 -1.41
N ARG A 99 12.41 -6.43 -2.37
CA ARG A 99 12.04 -7.85 -2.53
C ARG A 99 12.59 -8.63 -1.35
N PHE A 100 11.70 -9.05 -0.45
CA PHE A 100 12.01 -9.90 0.69
C PHE A 100 10.98 -11.03 0.74
N ARG A 101 11.42 -12.27 0.85
CA ARG A 101 10.56 -13.45 0.98
C ARG A 101 10.79 -14.11 2.34
N PRO A 102 10.09 -13.69 3.40
CA PRO A 102 10.10 -14.44 4.66
C PRO A 102 9.25 -15.69 4.52
N CYS A 103 9.70 -16.81 5.09
CA CYS A 103 8.86 -17.97 5.36
C CYS A 103 8.34 -17.81 6.80
N SER A 104 7.07 -17.45 6.96
CA SER A 104 6.48 -17.08 8.26
C SER A 104 5.54 -18.14 8.85
N THR A 105 5.19 -19.19 8.09
CA THR A 105 4.22 -20.21 8.53
C THR A 105 4.90 -21.55 8.73
N ASP A 106 4.90 -22.04 9.96
CA ASP A 106 5.22 -23.44 10.25
C ASP A 106 3.92 -24.27 10.22
N SER A 107 3.75 -25.04 9.14
CA SER A 107 2.60 -25.93 8.93
C SER A 107 2.87 -27.36 9.41
N ARG A 108 3.97 -27.62 10.14
CA ARG A 108 4.36 -28.93 10.67
C ARG A 108 3.76 -29.18 12.05
N HIS A 109 2.45 -29.23 12.15
CA HIS A 109 1.72 -29.56 13.38
C HIS A 109 0.75 -30.70 13.12
N HIS A 110 0.31 -31.40 14.18
CA HIS A 110 -0.61 -32.54 14.13
C HIS A 110 -2.09 -32.17 14.30
N LEU A 111 -2.41 -30.85 14.32
CA LEU A 111 -3.79 -30.36 14.47
C LEU A 111 -4.57 -30.56 13.18
N ALA A 112 -5.89 -30.72 13.29
CA ALA A 112 -6.78 -30.83 12.14
C ALA A 112 -6.74 -29.56 11.26
N VAL A 113 -6.55 -29.76 9.96
CA VAL A 113 -6.50 -28.66 8.98
C VAL A 113 -7.83 -28.62 8.24
N ALA A 114 -8.48 -27.46 8.24
CA ALA A 114 -9.73 -27.25 7.50
C ALA A 114 -9.50 -27.31 5.98
N PRO A 115 -10.51 -27.75 5.19
CA PRO A 115 -10.41 -27.74 3.73
C PRO A 115 -10.30 -26.33 3.17
N ASN A 116 -9.66 -26.18 2.00
CA ASN A 116 -9.62 -24.89 1.32
C ASN A 116 -10.95 -24.61 0.59
N LEU A 117 -11.86 -23.94 1.27
CA LEU A 117 -13.17 -23.56 0.72
C LEU A 117 -13.11 -22.26 -0.09
N LEU A 118 -12.14 -21.37 0.20
CA LEU A 118 -11.98 -20.10 -0.52
C LEU A 118 -11.51 -20.33 -1.96
N ALA A 119 -10.60 -21.29 -2.19
CA ALA A 119 -10.11 -21.69 -3.50
C ALA A 119 -9.67 -20.51 -4.40
N GLN A 120 -9.02 -19.49 -3.80
CA GLN A 120 -8.58 -18.25 -4.48
C GLN A 120 -9.72 -17.38 -5.06
N ARG A 121 -10.96 -17.63 -4.69
CA ARG A 121 -12.09 -16.78 -5.06
C ARG A 121 -12.18 -15.62 -4.07
N PHE A 122 -11.45 -14.54 -4.35
CA PHE A 122 -11.35 -13.38 -3.47
C PHE A 122 -12.49 -12.37 -3.63
N GLU A 123 -13.45 -12.64 -4.45
CA GLU A 123 -14.66 -11.84 -4.59
C GLU A 123 -15.69 -12.29 -3.55
N ALA A 124 -16.05 -11.41 -2.63
CA ALA A 124 -17.12 -11.66 -1.68
C ALA A 124 -18.38 -10.92 -2.13
N PRO A 125 -19.55 -11.60 -2.16
CA PRO A 125 -20.79 -11.00 -2.69
C PRO A 125 -21.33 -9.87 -1.78
N ALA A 126 -20.95 -9.85 -0.51
CA ALA A 126 -21.40 -8.87 0.46
C ALA A 126 -20.41 -8.75 1.62
N LEU A 127 -20.59 -7.72 2.44
CA LEU A 127 -19.86 -7.51 3.69
C LEU A 127 -19.98 -8.73 4.61
N ASN A 128 -18.90 -9.04 5.30
CA ASN A 128 -18.86 -10.10 6.32
C ASN A 128 -19.21 -11.51 5.79
N ARG A 129 -18.98 -11.77 4.49
CA ARG A 129 -19.12 -13.10 3.88
C ARG A 129 -17.79 -13.81 3.71
N GLY A 130 -16.69 -13.09 3.63
CA GLY A 130 -15.35 -13.65 3.51
C GLY A 130 -14.35 -12.83 4.32
N TRP A 131 -13.73 -13.44 5.32
CA TRP A 131 -12.64 -12.84 6.09
C TRP A 131 -11.34 -13.59 5.87
N LEU A 132 -10.26 -12.85 5.62
CA LEU A 132 -8.90 -13.37 5.62
C LEU A 132 -8.22 -13.01 6.94
N VAL A 133 -7.49 -13.95 7.52
CA VAL A 133 -6.73 -13.72 8.75
C VAL A 133 -5.30 -14.20 8.57
N ILE A 134 -4.33 -13.33 8.85
CA ILE A 134 -2.91 -13.66 8.83
C ILE A 134 -2.18 -12.96 9.98
N LEU A 135 -1.06 -13.56 10.37
CA LEU A 135 -0.07 -13.05 11.31
C LEU A 135 1.11 -12.44 10.56
N THR A 136 1.64 -11.34 11.09
CA THR A 136 2.94 -10.81 10.68
C THR A 136 3.75 -10.36 11.89
N TYR A 137 5.05 -10.18 11.71
CA TYR A 137 5.95 -9.66 12.73
C TYR A 137 6.50 -8.29 12.32
N ILE A 138 6.75 -7.47 13.32
CA ILE A 138 7.16 -6.08 13.21
C ILE A 138 8.36 -5.86 14.14
N PRO A 139 9.50 -5.39 13.65
CA PRO A 139 10.67 -5.16 14.47
C PRO A 139 10.52 -3.87 15.30
N ALA A 140 10.94 -3.92 16.55
CA ALA A 140 11.17 -2.77 17.42
C ALA A 140 12.49 -2.95 18.18
N GLY A 141 13.03 -1.89 18.76
CA GLY A 141 14.28 -1.96 19.52
C GLY A 141 14.24 -2.95 20.69
N GLU A 142 13.07 -3.09 21.33
CA GLU A 142 12.82 -4.07 22.42
C GLU A 142 12.54 -5.50 21.91
N GLY A 143 12.66 -5.77 20.61
CA GLY A 143 12.39 -7.07 19.99
C GLY A 143 11.13 -7.08 19.12
N TRP A 144 10.69 -8.28 18.76
CA TRP A 144 9.56 -8.47 17.85
C TRP A 144 8.21 -8.12 18.47
N ARG A 145 7.37 -7.50 17.68
CA ARG A 145 5.94 -7.35 17.91
C ARG A 145 5.19 -8.15 16.85
N TYR A 146 4.17 -8.88 17.26
CA TYR A 146 3.35 -9.69 16.36
C TYR A 146 1.99 -9.05 16.17
N LEU A 147 1.56 -8.94 14.93
CA LEU A 147 0.29 -8.36 14.51
C LEU A 147 -0.55 -9.45 13.86
N ALA A 148 -1.72 -9.73 14.41
CA ALA A 148 -2.78 -10.46 13.73
C ALA A 148 -3.80 -9.47 13.17
N ALA A 149 -4.21 -9.65 11.92
CA ALA A 149 -5.21 -8.80 11.27
C ALA A 149 -6.25 -9.65 10.56
N VAL A 150 -7.50 -9.20 10.64
CA VAL A 150 -8.67 -9.74 9.96
C VAL A 150 -9.11 -8.75 8.89
N LEU A 151 -9.12 -9.16 7.64
CA LEU A 151 -9.49 -8.35 6.48
C LEU A 151 -10.80 -8.86 5.88
N ASP A 152 -11.75 -7.97 5.66
CA ASP A 152 -12.97 -8.28 4.92
C ASP A 152 -12.72 -8.23 3.41
N LEU A 153 -13.07 -9.31 2.70
CA LEU A 153 -12.81 -9.45 1.26
C LEU A 153 -13.64 -8.50 0.40
N ALA A 154 -14.85 -8.15 0.83
CA ALA A 154 -15.72 -7.27 0.04
C ALA A 154 -15.22 -5.83 0.03
N THR A 155 -14.62 -5.37 1.12
CA THR A 155 -14.16 -3.98 1.27
C THR A 155 -12.66 -3.84 1.23
N CYS A 156 -11.91 -4.94 1.40
CA CYS A 156 -10.46 -4.92 1.64
C CYS A 156 -10.05 -4.09 2.87
N LYS A 157 -10.95 -3.90 3.84
CA LYS A 157 -10.68 -3.19 5.10
C LYS A 157 -10.28 -4.16 6.20
N VAL A 158 -9.40 -3.72 7.08
CA VAL A 158 -9.11 -4.43 8.32
C VAL A 158 -10.25 -4.21 9.30
N VAL A 159 -10.99 -5.28 9.60
CA VAL A 159 -12.18 -5.24 10.47
C VAL A 159 -11.85 -5.59 11.91
N GLY A 160 -10.71 -6.26 12.15
CA GLY A 160 -10.21 -6.56 13.49
C GLY A 160 -8.72 -6.78 13.48
N TRP A 161 -8.05 -6.44 14.56
CA TRP A 161 -6.62 -6.68 14.71
C TRP A 161 -6.21 -6.69 16.17
N ALA A 162 -5.11 -7.36 16.47
CA ALA A 162 -4.49 -7.39 17.78
C ALA A 162 -2.97 -7.44 17.66
N MET A 163 -2.28 -6.97 18.69
CA MET A 163 -0.82 -7.02 18.78
C MET A 163 -0.38 -7.60 20.12
N ARG A 164 0.64 -8.47 20.08
CA ARG A 164 1.29 -9.04 21.26
C ARG A 164 2.80 -9.19 21.04
N ASP A 165 3.50 -9.59 22.08
CA ASP A 165 4.94 -9.91 22.06
C ASP A 165 5.22 -11.39 21.75
N HIS A 166 4.16 -12.18 21.51
CA HIS A 166 4.21 -13.60 21.16
C HIS A 166 3.21 -13.96 20.07
N MET A 167 3.42 -15.11 19.40
CA MET A 167 2.56 -15.64 18.31
C MET A 167 1.64 -16.76 18.76
N ARG A 168 1.21 -16.79 20.02
CA ARG A 168 0.29 -17.83 20.50
C ARG A 168 -1.13 -17.60 19.99
N VAL A 169 -2.01 -18.60 20.20
CA VAL A 169 -3.41 -18.56 19.75
C VAL A 169 -4.20 -17.36 20.28
N GLU A 170 -3.84 -16.84 21.45
CA GLU A 170 -4.50 -15.69 22.08
C GLU A 170 -4.38 -14.41 21.22
N LEU A 171 -3.35 -14.31 20.41
CA LEU A 171 -3.18 -13.17 19.52
C LEU A 171 -4.22 -13.19 18.37
N THR A 172 -4.32 -14.33 17.68
CA THR A 172 -5.28 -14.52 16.58
C THR A 172 -6.72 -14.49 17.08
N LEU A 173 -6.97 -15.10 18.23
CA LEU A 173 -8.27 -15.07 18.88
C LEU A 173 -8.69 -13.65 19.28
N SER A 174 -7.79 -12.85 19.84
CA SER A 174 -8.06 -11.44 20.16
C SER A 174 -8.44 -10.64 18.92
N ALA A 175 -7.74 -10.83 17.79
CA ALA A 175 -8.06 -10.17 16.53
C ALA A 175 -9.45 -10.58 16.00
N LEU A 176 -9.78 -11.86 16.07
CA LEU A 176 -11.07 -12.40 15.67
C LEU A 176 -12.21 -11.84 16.55
N ILE A 177 -12.03 -11.82 17.87
CA ILE A 177 -13.04 -11.26 18.80
C ILE A 177 -13.32 -9.80 18.51
N VAL A 178 -12.27 -8.99 18.28
CA VAL A 178 -12.43 -7.58 17.89
C VAL A 178 -13.19 -7.44 16.57
N ALA A 179 -12.89 -8.27 15.56
CA ALA A 179 -13.62 -8.26 14.31
C ALA A 179 -15.11 -8.62 14.50
N VAL A 180 -15.40 -9.66 15.26
CA VAL A 180 -16.77 -10.10 15.56
C VAL A 180 -17.55 -9.04 16.32
N GLN A 181 -16.96 -8.42 17.33
CA GLN A 181 -17.61 -7.35 18.11
C GLN A 181 -17.95 -6.12 17.26
N ARG A 182 -17.04 -5.74 16.37
CA ARG A 182 -17.20 -4.57 15.50
C ARG A 182 -18.19 -4.80 14.36
N GLN A 183 -18.10 -5.95 13.71
CA GLN A 183 -18.85 -6.24 12.49
C GLN A 183 -20.13 -7.01 12.69
N ARG A 184 -20.25 -7.75 13.80
CA ARG A 184 -21.42 -8.60 14.13
C ARG A 184 -21.86 -9.45 12.92
N PRO A 185 -20.96 -10.31 12.38
CA PRO A 185 -21.26 -11.06 11.17
C PRO A 185 -22.46 -11.98 11.39
N GLY A 186 -23.33 -12.07 10.40
CA GLY A 186 -24.40 -13.06 10.39
C GLY A 186 -23.88 -14.47 10.02
N ALA A 187 -24.76 -15.45 10.07
CA ALA A 187 -24.45 -16.81 9.65
C ALA A 187 -23.92 -16.88 8.20
N GLY A 188 -23.03 -17.83 7.92
CA GLY A 188 -22.45 -18.04 6.60
C GLY A 188 -21.19 -17.25 6.31
N LEU A 189 -20.53 -16.68 7.34
CA LEU A 189 -19.17 -16.14 7.21
C LEU A 189 -18.19 -17.27 6.88
N LEU A 190 -17.37 -17.10 5.86
CA LEU A 190 -16.21 -17.92 5.57
C LEU A 190 -14.95 -17.22 6.13
N GLN A 191 -14.27 -17.85 7.07
CA GLN A 191 -12.99 -17.35 7.59
C GLN A 191 -11.85 -18.19 6.99
N HIS A 192 -10.94 -17.54 6.28
CA HIS A 192 -9.78 -18.20 5.66
C HIS A 192 -8.47 -17.73 6.30
N SER A 193 -7.57 -18.67 6.54
CA SER A 193 -6.25 -18.45 7.12
C SER A 193 -5.18 -19.27 6.42
N ASP A 194 -3.91 -19.05 6.77
CA ASP A 194 -2.86 -20.01 6.48
C ASP A 194 -2.97 -21.25 7.38
N ARG A 195 -2.02 -22.20 7.22
CA ARG A 195 -1.97 -23.43 8.04
C ARG A 195 -1.19 -23.26 9.33
N GLY A 196 -1.14 -22.10 9.92
CA GLY A 196 -0.52 -21.90 11.21
C GLY A 196 -1.27 -22.64 12.33
N SER A 197 -0.53 -23.21 13.28
CA SER A 197 -1.11 -23.94 14.43
C SER A 197 -2.10 -23.09 15.24
N GLN A 198 -1.96 -21.77 15.22
CA GLN A 198 -2.84 -20.83 15.91
C GLN A 198 -4.29 -20.90 15.41
N TYR A 199 -4.48 -21.15 14.10
CA TYR A 199 -5.79 -21.22 13.47
C TYR A 199 -6.43 -22.61 13.55
N ALA A 200 -5.61 -23.65 13.73
CA ALA A 200 -6.04 -25.02 13.95
C ALA A 200 -6.27 -25.33 15.43
N ALA A 201 -5.93 -24.42 16.34
CA ALA A 201 -6.12 -24.59 17.78
C ALA A 201 -7.61 -24.67 18.14
N GLU A 202 -7.94 -25.58 19.07
CA GLU A 202 -9.31 -25.83 19.50
C GLU A 202 -10.06 -24.56 19.94
N ALA A 203 -9.41 -23.67 20.71
CA ALA A 203 -9.99 -22.42 21.15
C ALA A 203 -10.38 -21.51 19.99
N TYR A 204 -9.59 -21.49 18.91
CA TYR A 204 -9.87 -20.67 17.73
C TYR A 204 -11.04 -21.27 16.92
N VAL A 205 -11.03 -22.57 16.72
CA VAL A 205 -12.09 -23.31 16.01
C VAL A 205 -13.42 -23.21 16.77
N ALA A 206 -13.39 -23.36 18.11
CA ALA A 206 -14.57 -23.19 18.95
C ALA A 206 -15.19 -21.80 18.82
N GLN A 207 -14.37 -20.74 18.75
CA GLN A 207 -14.87 -19.37 18.53
C GLN A 207 -15.52 -19.21 17.15
N LEU A 208 -14.95 -19.80 16.08
CA LEU A 208 -15.57 -19.80 14.75
C LEU A 208 -16.90 -20.53 14.73
N THR A 209 -16.97 -21.68 15.38
CA THR A 209 -18.20 -22.47 15.52
C THR A 209 -19.28 -21.68 16.28
N ALA A 210 -18.91 -21.02 17.37
CA ALA A 210 -19.84 -20.22 18.19
C ALA A 210 -20.51 -19.06 17.42
N ILE A 211 -19.82 -18.51 16.40
CA ILE A 211 -20.37 -17.46 15.55
C ILE A 211 -20.96 -18.00 14.24
N GLY A 212 -21.04 -19.32 14.05
CA GLY A 212 -21.54 -19.94 12.84
C GLY A 212 -20.69 -19.69 11.58
N ALA A 213 -19.39 -19.45 11.76
CA ALA A 213 -18.45 -19.25 10.66
C ALA A 213 -17.82 -20.56 10.20
N ALA A 214 -17.66 -20.71 8.89
CA ALA A 214 -16.94 -21.84 8.30
C ALA A 214 -15.43 -21.55 8.27
N ALA A 215 -14.64 -22.49 8.81
CA ALA A 215 -13.18 -22.42 8.72
C ALA A 215 -12.69 -22.89 7.36
N SER A 216 -11.71 -22.18 6.80
CA SER A 216 -11.02 -22.53 5.57
C SER A 216 -9.52 -22.27 5.73
N MET A 217 -8.66 -23.15 5.21
CA MET A 217 -7.21 -23.00 5.29
C MET A 217 -6.56 -23.16 3.93
N SER A 218 -5.47 -22.41 3.72
CA SER A 218 -4.65 -22.46 2.51
C SER A 218 -4.15 -23.88 2.22
N ARG A 219 -3.88 -24.18 0.96
CA ARG A 219 -3.17 -25.39 0.55
C ARG A 219 -1.73 -25.36 1.04
N LYS A 220 -1.14 -26.52 1.28
CA LYS A 220 0.26 -26.62 1.72
C LYS A 220 1.18 -26.02 0.65
N GLY A 221 2.01 -25.04 1.06
CA GLY A 221 2.98 -24.39 0.18
C GLY A 221 2.39 -23.43 -0.86
N CYS A 222 1.09 -23.13 -0.82
CA CYS A 222 0.45 -22.18 -1.74
C CYS A 222 0.22 -20.82 -1.08
N CYS A 223 1.17 -19.89 -1.24
CA CYS A 223 1.05 -18.52 -0.73
C CYS A 223 -0.07 -17.74 -1.41
N HIS A 224 -0.40 -18.05 -2.67
CA HIS A 224 -1.45 -17.35 -3.41
C HIS A 224 -2.85 -17.51 -2.83
N ASP A 225 -3.08 -18.49 -1.95
CA ASP A 225 -4.37 -18.68 -1.29
C ASP A 225 -4.71 -17.53 -0.32
N ASN A 226 -3.71 -16.70 0.08
CA ASN A 226 -3.87 -15.53 0.95
C ASN A 226 -3.42 -14.21 0.28
N ALA A 227 -3.38 -14.16 -1.05
CA ALA A 227 -2.82 -13.03 -1.79
C ALA A 227 -3.33 -11.64 -1.37
N PRO A 228 -4.63 -11.38 -1.09
CA PRO A 228 -5.09 -10.06 -0.65
C PRO A 228 -4.47 -9.62 0.68
N MET A 229 -4.31 -10.56 1.63
CA MET A 229 -3.73 -10.27 2.93
C MET A 229 -2.21 -10.09 2.86
N GLU A 230 -1.53 -10.86 2.01
CA GLU A 230 -0.11 -10.67 1.72
C GLU A 230 0.14 -9.29 1.08
N SER A 231 -0.73 -8.87 0.17
CA SER A 231 -0.70 -7.53 -0.44
C SER A 231 -0.89 -6.43 0.59
N PHE A 232 -1.83 -6.58 1.51
CA PHE A 232 -2.03 -5.64 2.61
C PHE A 232 -0.78 -5.51 3.49
N PHE A 233 -0.21 -6.63 3.95
CA PHE A 233 1.00 -6.59 4.77
C PHE A 233 2.24 -6.10 4.02
N HIS A 234 2.35 -6.40 2.73
CA HIS A 234 3.40 -5.81 1.90
C HIS A 234 3.29 -4.28 1.90
N THR A 235 2.08 -3.75 1.68
CA THR A 235 1.80 -2.31 1.69
C THR A 235 2.12 -1.70 3.06
N LEU A 236 1.62 -2.29 4.15
CA LEU A 236 1.90 -1.86 5.52
C LEU A 236 3.42 -1.80 5.80
N LYS A 237 4.15 -2.86 5.41
CA LYS A 237 5.60 -2.91 5.62
C LYS A 237 6.34 -1.86 4.81
N VAL A 238 5.97 -1.65 3.56
CA VAL A 238 6.61 -0.65 2.69
C VAL A 238 6.27 0.77 3.12
N GLU A 239 5.02 1.04 3.44
CA GLU A 239 4.54 2.40 3.70
C GLU A 239 4.80 2.87 5.14
N LEU A 240 4.96 1.95 6.09
CA LEU A 240 5.17 2.28 7.49
C LEU A 240 6.40 1.57 8.09
N VAL A 241 6.40 0.24 8.15
CA VAL A 241 7.38 -0.51 8.98
C VAL A 241 8.82 -0.28 8.53
N HIS A 242 9.08 -0.25 7.22
CA HIS A 242 10.44 -0.04 6.69
C HIS A 242 10.85 1.43 6.67
N GLN A 243 9.93 2.35 6.96
CA GLN A 243 10.20 3.79 7.02
C GLN A 243 10.50 4.26 8.45
N GLN A 244 10.22 3.44 9.46
CA GLN A 244 10.36 3.76 10.86
C GLN A 244 11.39 2.87 11.54
N ARG A 245 11.98 3.39 12.62
CA ARG A 245 12.79 2.65 13.58
C ARG A 245 12.26 2.97 14.96
N TRP A 246 11.39 2.13 15.46
CA TRP A 246 10.81 2.29 16.79
C TRP A 246 11.79 1.83 17.86
N ALA A 247 12.04 2.64 18.87
CA ALA A 247 12.83 2.27 20.03
C ALA A 247 12.06 1.25 20.88
N THR A 248 10.75 1.48 21.06
CA THR A 248 9.89 0.68 21.92
C THR A 248 8.75 -0.02 21.14
N ARG A 249 8.23 -1.09 21.74
CA ARG A 249 7.02 -1.78 21.24
C ARG A 249 5.78 -0.90 21.34
N GLY A 250 5.76 0.07 22.28
CA GLY A 250 4.68 1.03 22.47
C GLY A 250 4.57 1.99 21.30
N GLU A 251 5.67 2.59 20.86
CA GLU A 251 5.74 3.47 19.69
C GLU A 251 5.23 2.76 18.44
N ALA A 252 5.75 1.54 18.16
CA ALA A 252 5.28 0.74 17.04
C ALA A 252 3.77 0.50 17.06
N ARG A 253 3.20 0.25 18.26
CA ARG A 253 1.76 0.06 18.43
C ARG A 253 0.96 1.32 18.10
N CYS A 254 1.40 2.49 18.55
CA CYS A 254 0.72 3.76 18.28
C CYS A 254 0.68 4.08 16.77
N ASP A 255 1.82 3.95 16.10
CA ASP A 255 1.91 4.23 14.65
C ASP A 255 1.09 3.24 13.82
N LEU A 256 1.10 1.96 14.20
CA LEU A 256 0.29 0.92 13.54
C LEU A 256 -1.21 1.15 13.79
N PHE A 257 -1.59 1.61 14.98
CA PHE A 257 -2.96 1.96 15.28
C PHE A 257 -3.46 3.13 14.42
N ALA A 258 -2.60 4.12 14.20
CA ALA A 258 -2.95 5.28 13.38
C ALA A 258 -2.99 4.94 11.87
N TYR A 259 -2.27 3.89 11.46
CA TYR A 259 -2.23 3.46 10.05
C TYR A 259 -3.42 2.57 9.69
N ILE A 260 -3.85 1.65 10.57
CA ILE A 260 -4.93 0.67 10.35
C ILE A 260 -6.31 1.31 10.60
#